data_0ca2c25d82e415ea1a6fcee9903f0677
#
_entry.id   0ca2c25d82e415ea1a6fcee9903f0677
#
_cell.length_a   1.000
_cell.length_b   1.000
_cell.length_c   1.000
_cell.angle_alpha   90.00
_cell.angle_beta   90.00
_cell.angle_gamma   90.00
#
_symmetry.space_group_name_H-M   'P 1'
#
loop_
_entity.id
_entity.type
_entity.pdbx_description
1 polymer ?
#
loop_
_entity_poly.entity_id
_entity_poly.type
_entity_poly.pdbx_seq_one_letter_code
_entity_poly.pdbx_strand_id
1 'polypeptide(L)'
;MIPGIKSAIVDTPHPNKILGQFEFENRLREKRQGSGLSQKQLAAMAGITRQAVCAVETNQYSPATSVALQLARALHCRVEDLFSLRSGGEIVEAELIGSIPRGAANLRAQVTQVGDRLLVRPLEGLGELISLSVTADGLIVDTEPEGKRVKVKLLKDRDTVRRQVVIGGCDPAMFLAAEYVSKHDRESLVPYLMGNSLALAALKRGDVHVAGIHLADPSTGAGKLPGLRSALGDMDVIVVTFAHWEEGFMVRRGNPKKIRSVADLVRPKVKIVNREKGSGARQLLDRQLGASSIEPNRVKGYRDEVSSHLDVAARLKAGLADAGIGIRSAAAICGLDFLPLQRERYDLVIPKTYYDTLHGLKTLLDTVVNRSFREELEALGGYDTRETGAIRELNMA
;
A
#
# COMPACT_ATOMS: atom_id res chain seq x y z
N MET A 1 -46.53 -54.22 40.35
CA MET A 1 -46.86 -52.86 40.12
C MET A 1 -45.56 -52.02 40.37
N ILE A 2 -44.88 -51.64 39.34
CA ILE A 2 -43.68 -50.76 39.39
C ILE A 2 -43.98 -49.59 38.47
N PRO A 3 -43.87 -48.32 38.94
CA PRO A 3 -44.29 -47.16 38.16
C PRO A 3 -43.18 -46.70 37.17
N GLY A 4 -43.66 -46.20 36.07
CA GLY A 4 -43.00 -45.85 34.83
C GLY A 4 -41.79 -44.90 34.92
N ILE A 5 -40.82 -45.22 34.08
CA ILE A 5 -39.71 -44.39 33.70
C ILE A 5 -40.16 -43.45 32.55
N LYS A 6 -40.33 -42.18 32.85
CA LYS A 6 -40.47 -41.13 31.82
C LYS A 6 -39.11 -40.97 31.13
N SER A 7 -39.04 -41.27 29.83
CA SER A 7 -37.88 -40.94 28.99
C SER A 7 -37.74 -39.43 28.90
N ALA A 8 -36.66 -38.93 29.49
CA ALA A 8 -36.22 -37.56 29.22
C ALA A 8 -35.69 -37.50 27.78
N ILE A 9 -36.43 -36.85 26.91
CA ILE A 9 -35.92 -36.45 25.59
C ILE A 9 -34.83 -35.41 25.88
N VAL A 10 -33.59 -35.86 25.74
CA VAL A 10 -32.45 -34.96 25.72
C VAL A 10 -32.56 -34.19 24.40
N ASP A 11 -32.92 -32.94 24.51
CA ASP A 11 -32.94 -31.99 23.41
C ASP A 11 -31.47 -31.82 22.92
N THR A 12 -31.08 -32.59 21.92
CA THR A 12 -29.80 -32.41 21.23
C THR A 12 -29.94 -31.12 20.45
N PRO A 13 -29.12 -30.13 20.72
CA PRO A 13 -29.16 -28.84 19.98
C PRO A 13 -28.93 -29.15 18.50
N HIS A 14 -29.82 -28.66 17.64
CA HIS A 14 -29.67 -28.68 16.20
C HIS A 14 -28.25 -28.22 15.81
N PRO A 15 -27.53 -28.92 14.92
CA PRO A 15 -26.17 -28.62 14.55
C PRO A 15 -25.98 -27.21 13.96
N ASN A 16 -27.05 -26.53 13.59
CA ASN A 16 -27.03 -25.16 13.12
C ASN A 16 -26.83 -24.05 14.22
N LYS A 17 -26.85 -24.41 15.52
CA LYS A 17 -26.69 -23.43 16.60
C LYS A 17 -25.23 -23.17 17.01
N ILE A 18 -24.29 -23.98 16.58
CA ILE A 18 -22.86 -23.85 16.86
C ILE A 18 -22.13 -23.06 15.75
N LEU A 19 -22.75 -22.86 14.59
CA LEU A 19 -22.20 -22.10 13.45
C LEU A 19 -22.47 -20.57 13.50
N GLY A 20 -22.87 -20.03 14.64
CA GLY A 20 -23.30 -18.65 14.83
C GLY A 20 -22.23 -17.56 14.64
N GLN A 21 -21.03 -17.86 14.15
CA GLN A 21 -19.99 -16.88 13.86
C GLN A 21 -19.56 -16.83 12.39
N PHE A 22 -19.96 -17.77 11.53
CA PHE A 22 -19.56 -17.78 10.12
C PHE A 22 -20.79 -17.86 9.23
N GLU A 23 -21.03 -16.83 8.45
CA GLU A 23 -22.03 -16.83 7.39
C GLU A 23 -21.46 -17.58 6.18
N PHE A 24 -22.13 -18.68 5.77
CA PHE A 24 -21.74 -19.45 4.59
C PHE A 24 -22.16 -18.71 3.32
N GLU A 25 -21.21 -18.27 2.54
CA GLU A 25 -21.44 -17.67 1.24
C GLU A 25 -21.37 -18.74 0.15
N ASN A 26 -22.39 -18.79 -0.69
CA ASN A 26 -22.53 -19.76 -1.76
C ASN A 26 -22.73 -19.06 -3.10
N ARG A 27 -21.72 -19.12 -3.95
CA ARG A 27 -21.69 -18.52 -5.29
C ARG A 27 -21.89 -19.55 -6.41
N LEU A 28 -22.29 -20.77 -6.09
CA LEU A 28 -22.44 -21.86 -7.07
C LEU A 28 -23.38 -21.45 -8.21
N ARG A 29 -24.54 -20.87 -7.87
CA ARG A 29 -25.53 -20.41 -8.86
C ARG A 29 -24.95 -19.35 -9.79
N GLU A 30 -24.26 -18.37 -9.25
CA GLU A 30 -23.63 -17.28 -10.00
C GLU A 30 -22.57 -17.82 -10.99
N LYS A 31 -21.66 -18.64 -10.50
CA LYS A 31 -20.59 -19.25 -11.31
C LYS A 31 -21.16 -20.16 -12.41
N ARG A 32 -22.17 -20.98 -12.11
CA ARG A 32 -22.85 -21.81 -13.11
C ARG A 32 -23.49 -20.97 -14.19
N GLN A 33 -24.22 -19.92 -13.82
CA GLN A 33 -24.88 -19.02 -14.77
C GLN A 33 -23.86 -18.26 -15.63
N GLY A 34 -22.77 -17.79 -15.01
CA GLY A 34 -21.67 -17.15 -15.71
C GLY A 34 -20.96 -18.07 -16.72
N SER A 35 -21.00 -19.40 -16.48
CA SER A 35 -20.50 -20.42 -17.42
C SER A 35 -21.55 -20.86 -18.45
N GLY A 36 -22.75 -20.28 -18.48
CA GLY A 36 -23.82 -20.62 -19.41
C GLY A 36 -24.44 -22.00 -19.18
N LEU A 37 -24.23 -22.66 -18.02
CA LEU A 37 -24.67 -24.02 -17.75
C LEU A 37 -26.03 -24.04 -17.08
N SER A 38 -26.89 -25.00 -17.49
CA SER A 38 -28.09 -25.35 -16.73
C SER A 38 -27.73 -26.23 -15.51
N GLN A 39 -28.61 -26.28 -14.51
CA GLN A 39 -28.42 -27.18 -13.36
C GLN A 39 -28.26 -28.64 -13.79
N LYS A 40 -28.95 -29.08 -14.86
CA LYS A 40 -28.87 -30.46 -15.38
C LYS A 40 -27.48 -30.72 -15.99
N GLN A 41 -26.92 -29.76 -16.73
CA GLN A 41 -25.58 -29.92 -17.30
C GLN A 41 -24.50 -29.91 -16.24
N LEU A 42 -24.56 -29.00 -15.27
CA LEU A 42 -23.59 -28.98 -14.17
C LEU A 42 -23.68 -30.29 -13.35
N ALA A 43 -24.88 -30.79 -13.07
CA ALA A 43 -25.07 -32.05 -12.36
C ALA A 43 -24.43 -33.24 -13.10
N ALA A 44 -24.61 -33.33 -14.42
CA ALA A 44 -23.99 -34.35 -15.26
C ALA A 44 -22.46 -34.27 -15.26
N MET A 45 -21.89 -33.05 -15.36
CA MET A 45 -20.43 -32.81 -15.34
C MET A 45 -19.82 -33.14 -13.96
N ALA A 46 -20.52 -32.80 -12.88
CA ALA A 46 -20.07 -33.06 -11.51
C ALA A 46 -20.38 -34.48 -11.00
N GLY A 47 -21.10 -35.33 -11.77
CA GLY A 47 -21.45 -36.68 -11.35
C GLY A 47 -22.44 -36.73 -10.19
N ILE A 48 -23.32 -35.72 -10.05
CA ILE A 48 -24.32 -35.63 -8.99
C ILE A 48 -25.74 -35.45 -9.58
N THR A 49 -26.78 -35.47 -8.76
CA THR A 49 -28.14 -35.26 -9.24
C THR A 49 -28.47 -33.78 -9.43
N ARG A 50 -29.39 -33.44 -10.36
CA ARG A 50 -29.89 -32.07 -10.50
C ARG A 50 -30.49 -31.55 -9.18
N GLN A 51 -31.16 -32.42 -8.42
CA GLN A 51 -31.74 -32.04 -7.13
C GLN A 51 -30.64 -31.63 -6.14
N ALA A 52 -29.52 -32.35 -6.12
CA ALA A 52 -28.36 -31.98 -5.28
C ALA A 52 -27.80 -30.60 -5.66
N VAL A 53 -27.64 -30.29 -6.96
CA VAL A 53 -27.23 -28.96 -7.40
C VAL A 53 -28.21 -27.89 -6.93
N CYS A 54 -29.51 -28.12 -7.10
CA CYS A 54 -30.57 -27.20 -6.67
C CYS A 54 -30.52 -26.98 -5.14
N ALA A 55 -30.43 -28.05 -4.34
CA ALA A 55 -30.36 -27.96 -2.88
C ALA A 55 -29.13 -27.21 -2.38
N VAL A 56 -27.98 -27.40 -3.03
CA VAL A 56 -26.77 -26.64 -2.73
C VAL A 56 -26.95 -25.15 -3.12
N GLU A 57 -27.43 -24.83 -4.33
CA GLU A 57 -27.64 -23.46 -4.79
C GLU A 57 -28.63 -22.64 -3.94
N THR A 58 -29.58 -23.35 -3.29
CA THR A 58 -30.60 -22.74 -2.41
C THR A 58 -30.22 -22.77 -0.94
N ASN A 59 -29.00 -23.18 -0.59
CA ASN A 59 -28.50 -23.32 0.79
C ASN A 59 -29.33 -24.28 1.66
N GLN A 60 -30.12 -25.18 1.05
CA GLN A 60 -30.85 -26.22 1.75
C GLN A 60 -29.94 -27.37 2.18
N TYR A 61 -28.77 -27.48 1.55
CA TYR A 61 -27.79 -28.51 1.80
C TYR A 61 -26.38 -27.99 1.65
N SER A 62 -25.54 -28.27 2.63
CA SER A 62 -24.09 -27.95 2.58
C SER A 62 -23.38 -29.14 1.92
N PRO A 63 -22.68 -28.94 0.78
CA PRO A 63 -22.08 -30.08 0.07
C PRO A 63 -20.96 -30.70 0.89
N ALA A 64 -20.89 -32.04 0.87
CA ALA A 64 -19.69 -32.71 1.36
C ALA A 64 -18.46 -32.32 0.58
N THR A 65 -17.27 -32.38 1.17
CA THR A 65 -16.02 -31.96 0.56
C THR A 65 -15.81 -32.57 -0.84
N SER A 66 -16.16 -33.85 -1.04
CA SER A 66 -16.06 -34.51 -2.33
C SER A 66 -16.97 -33.89 -3.38
N VAL A 67 -18.20 -33.52 -3.01
CA VAL A 67 -19.16 -32.84 -3.91
C VAL A 67 -18.71 -31.43 -4.23
N ALA A 68 -18.16 -30.68 -3.26
CA ALA A 68 -17.62 -29.36 -3.48
C ALA A 68 -16.45 -29.39 -4.46
N LEU A 69 -15.52 -30.34 -4.33
CA LEU A 69 -14.41 -30.55 -5.25
C LEU A 69 -14.88 -30.92 -6.67
N GLN A 70 -15.91 -31.77 -6.80
CA GLN A 70 -16.49 -32.14 -8.10
C GLN A 70 -17.15 -30.97 -8.79
N LEU A 71 -17.89 -30.12 -8.05
CA LEU A 71 -18.51 -28.89 -8.58
C LEU A 71 -17.44 -27.87 -9.04
N ALA A 72 -16.40 -27.65 -8.23
CA ALA A 72 -15.30 -26.78 -8.57
C ALA A 72 -14.55 -27.24 -9.83
N ARG A 73 -14.27 -28.54 -9.93
CA ARG A 73 -13.68 -29.14 -11.12
C ARG A 73 -14.54 -28.98 -12.37
N ALA A 74 -15.85 -29.20 -12.25
CA ALA A 74 -16.81 -29.06 -13.36
C ALA A 74 -16.92 -27.60 -13.85
N LEU A 75 -16.72 -26.62 -12.97
CA LEU A 75 -16.74 -25.19 -13.28
C LEU A 75 -15.36 -24.58 -13.53
N HIS A 76 -14.30 -25.39 -13.57
CA HIS A 76 -12.92 -24.97 -13.77
C HIS A 76 -12.50 -23.83 -12.82
N CYS A 77 -12.87 -23.92 -11.55
CA CYS A 77 -12.56 -22.94 -10.51
C CYS A 77 -12.12 -23.63 -9.22
N ARG A 78 -11.75 -22.85 -8.21
CA ARG A 78 -11.39 -23.38 -6.88
C ARG A 78 -12.67 -23.58 -6.03
N VAL A 79 -12.60 -24.43 -5.01
CA VAL A 79 -13.71 -24.61 -4.07
C VAL A 79 -14.06 -23.31 -3.36
N GLU A 80 -13.05 -22.52 -3.02
CA GLU A 80 -13.19 -21.22 -2.36
C GLU A 80 -13.88 -20.16 -3.24
N ASP A 81 -13.86 -20.32 -4.58
CA ASP A 81 -14.60 -19.48 -5.52
C ASP A 81 -16.10 -19.79 -5.50
N LEU A 82 -16.49 -20.97 -5.04
CA LEU A 82 -17.88 -21.41 -4.94
C LEU A 82 -18.44 -21.26 -3.52
N PHE A 83 -17.63 -21.58 -2.52
CA PHE A 83 -18.04 -21.67 -1.13
C PHE A 83 -17.01 -21.00 -0.24
N SER A 84 -17.43 -19.99 0.50
CA SER A 84 -16.60 -19.33 1.49
C SER A 84 -17.35 -19.16 2.80
N LEU A 85 -16.64 -19.17 3.89
CA LEU A 85 -17.19 -18.73 5.17
C LEU A 85 -17.07 -17.19 5.15
N ARG A 86 -18.21 -16.50 5.08
CA ARG A 86 -18.19 -15.08 5.44
C ARG A 86 -17.80 -15.01 6.90
N SER A 87 -16.61 -14.65 7.19
CA SER A 87 -16.30 -14.04 8.46
C SER A 87 -17.09 -12.72 8.49
N GLY A 88 -18.22 -12.71 9.14
CA GLY A 88 -18.91 -11.47 9.51
C GLY A 88 -17.84 -10.64 10.17
N GLY A 89 -17.40 -9.53 9.52
CA GLY A 89 -16.13 -8.86 9.74
C GLY A 89 -15.70 -8.88 11.19
N GLU A 90 -14.66 -9.66 11.48
CA GLU A 90 -14.09 -9.76 12.81
C GLU A 90 -13.80 -8.36 13.33
N ILE A 91 -14.26 -8.04 14.54
CA ILE A 91 -13.94 -6.75 15.17
C ILE A 91 -12.66 -6.96 15.98
N VAL A 92 -11.65 -6.20 15.64
CA VAL A 92 -10.32 -6.24 16.28
C VAL A 92 -9.96 -4.88 16.85
N GLU A 93 -9.17 -4.88 17.91
CA GLU A 93 -8.52 -3.65 18.39
C GLU A 93 -7.24 -3.41 17.60
N ALA A 94 -7.05 -2.17 17.15
CA ALA A 94 -5.88 -1.76 16.40
C ALA A 94 -5.39 -0.38 16.85
N GLU A 95 -4.09 -0.13 16.66
CA GLU A 95 -3.47 1.16 16.95
C GLU A 95 -3.68 2.12 15.77
N LEU A 96 -4.21 3.30 16.06
CA LEU A 96 -4.46 4.33 15.06
C LEU A 96 -3.17 5.05 14.68
N ILE A 97 -2.82 5.01 13.41
CA ILE A 97 -1.77 5.84 12.80
C ILE A 97 -2.43 6.99 12.04
N GLY A 98 -2.18 8.20 12.47
CA GLY A 98 -2.79 9.41 11.92
C GLY A 98 -3.93 9.95 12.81
N SER A 99 -4.91 10.58 12.20
CA SER A 99 -6.05 11.19 12.89
C SER A 99 -7.37 10.81 12.23
N ILE A 100 -8.42 10.78 13.02
CA ILE A 100 -9.79 10.54 12.56
C ILE A 100 -10.57 11.85 12.61
N PRO A 101 -11.35 12.20 11.57
CA PRO A 101 -12.28 13.31 11.64
C PRO A 101 -13.30 13.11 12.76
N ARG A 102 -13.63 14.17 13.50
CA ARG A 102 -14.62 14.09 14.59
C ARG A 102 -15.99 13.67 14.05
N GLY A 103 -16.60 12.69 14.73
CA GLY A 103 -17.96 12.21 14.39
C GLY A 103 -18.04 11.29 13.18
N ALA A 104 -16.93 10.85 12.63
CA ALA A 104 -16.92 9.89 11.52
C ALA A 104 -17.21 8.47 12.04
N ALA A 105 -18.24 7.83 11.47
CA ALA A 105 -18.58 6.44 11.71
C ALA A 105 -18.33 5.61 10.45
N ASN A 106 -17.90 4.35 10.62
CA ASN A 106 -17.60 3.42 9.52
C ASN A 106 -16.57 3.93 8.52
N LEU A 107 -15.51 4.58 9.02
CA LEU A 107 -14.41 5.07 8.19
C LEU A 107 -13.67 3.92 7.51
N ARG A 108 -13.51 4.01 6.21
CA ARG A 108 -12.66 3.10 5.44
C ARG A 108 -11.23 3.21 5.91
N ALA A 109 -10.59 2.07 6.15
CA ALA A 109 -9.23 2.05 6.65
C ALA A 109 -8.39 0.95 6.01
N GLN A 110 -7.10 1.21 5.92
CA GLN A 110 -6.10 0.20 5.67
C GLN A 110 -5.66 -0.38 7.00
N VAL A 111 -5.62 -1.70 7.09
CA VAL A 111 -5.24 -2.45 8.29
C VAL A 111 -4.02 -3.28 7.96
N THR A 112 -2.94 -3.11 8.72
CA THR A 112 -1.66 -3.78 8.47
C THR A 112 -1.09 -4.31 9.77
N GLN A 113 -0.39 -5.44 9.71
CA GLN A 113 0.35 -5.95 10.86
C GLN A 113 1.84 -5.72 10.67
N VAL A 114 2.49 -5.06 11.63
CA VAL A 114 3.94 -4.84 11.65
C VAL A 114 4.49 -5.37 12.96
N GLY A 115 5.24 -6.46 12.91
CA GLY A 115 5.58 -7.24 14.10
C GLY A 115 4.31 -7.75 14.79
N ASP A 116 4.20 -7.53 16.10
CA ASP A 116 3.02 -7.93 16.88
C ASP A 116 1.91 -6.85 16.92
N ARG A 117 2.14 -5.71 16.27
CA ARG A 117 1.21 -4.56 16.29
C ARG A 117 0.25 -4.61 15.10
N LEU A 118 -1.04 -4.52 15.39
CA LEU A 118 -2.05 -4.29 14.36
C LEU A 118 -2.28 -2.78 14.23
N LEU A 119 -1.95 -2.23 13.07
CA LEU A 119 -1.99 -0.81 12.78
C LEU A 119 -3.13 -0.50 11.83
N VAL A 120 -3.79 0.63 12.05
CA VAL A 120 -4.87 1.09 11.18
C VAL A 120 -4.64 2.53 10.75
N ARG A 121 -4.83 2.79 9.45
CA ARG A 121 -4.74 4.12 8.83
C ARG A 121 -6.03 4.43 8.11
N PRO A 122 -6.73 5.53 8.46
CA PRO A 122 -7.88 5.98 7.71
C PRO A 122 -7.51 6.26 6.26
N LEU A 123 -8.34 5.82 5.31
CA LEU A 123 -8.13 6.10 3.88
C LEU A 123 -8.63 7.48 3.47
N GLU A 124 -9.42 8.12 4.30
CA GLU A 124 -9.86 9.50 4.07
C GLU A 124 -8.75 10.47 4.45
N GLY A 125 -8.41 11.37 3.52
CA GLY A 125 -7.33 12.34 3.73
C GLY A 125 -5.94 11.90 3.27
N LEU A 126 -5.82 10.79 2.55
CA LEU A 126 -4.58 10.40 1.88
C LEU A 126 -4.35 11.27 0.64
N GLY A 127 -3.65 12.37 0.80
CA GLY A 127 -3.33 13.34 -0.25
C GLY A 127 -4.39 14.44 -0.38
N GLU A 128 -3.94 15.66 -0.71
CA GLU A 128 -4.80 16.83 -0.79
C GLU A 128 -5.55 16.96 -2.14
N LEU A 129 -4.95 16.51 -3.24
CA LEU A 129 -5.48 16.67 -4.59
C LEU A 129 -5.63 15.35 -5.36
N ILE A 130 -4.97 14.29 -4.92
CA ILE A 130 -5.07 12.96 -5.54
C ILE A 130 -5.68 12.02 -4.51
N SER A 131 -6.98 11.76 -4.64
CA SER A 131 -7.68 10.73 -3.89
C SER A 131 -7.78 9.49 -4.77
N LEU A 132 -7.07 8.44 -4.39
CA LEU A 132 -7.16 7.14 -5.07
C LEU A 132 -8.24 6.30 -4.38
N SER A 133 -9.14 5.71 -5.17
CA SER A 133 -10.11 4.74 -4.68
C SER A 133 -9.43 3.38 -4.49
N VAL A 134 -8.61 3.26 -3.43
CA VAL A 134 -8.01 1.98 -3.03
C VAL A 134 -9.00 1.15 -2.21
N THR A 135 -8.83 -0.17 -2.22
CA THR A 135 -9.65 -1.08 -1.40
C THR A 135 -9.32 -0.90 0.08
N ALA A 136 -10.34 -0.91 0.93
CA ALA A 136 -10.16 -0.91 2.37
C ALA A 136 -9.93 -2.35 2.89
N ASP A 137 -9.11 -2.46 3.92
CA ASP A 137 -8.91 -3.71 4.65
C ASP A 137 -9.89 -3.86 5.82
N GLY A 138 -10.44 -2.73 6.29
CA GLY A 138 -11.39 -2.68 7.39
C GLY A 138 -12.18 -1.38 7.45
N LEU A 139 -13.15 -1.35 8.36
CA LEU A 139 -13.94 -0.18 8.71
C LEU A 139 -13.71 0.14 10.19
N ILE A 140 -13.31 1.36 10.50
CA ILE A 140 -13.23 1.84 11.87
C ILE A 140 -14.66 2.03 12.38
N VAL A 141 -15.06 1.24 13.37
CA VAL A 141 -16.44 1.21 13.89
C VAL A 141 -16.58 1.89 15.25
N ASP A 142 -15.48 2.02 16.00
CA ASP A 142 -15.47 2.65 17.31
C ASP A 142 -14.09 3.25 17.61
N THR A 143 -14.05 4.32 18.40
CA THR A 143 -12.84 5.03 18.77
C THR A 143 -12.80 5.23 20.28
N GLU A 144 -11.71 4.89 20.92
CA GLU A 144 -11.52 5.21 22.34
C GLU A 144 -11.41 6.73 22.56
N PRO A 145 -11.82 7.22 23.74
CA PRO A 145 -11.80 8.67 24.04
C PRO A 145 -10.43 9.32 23.89
N GLU A 146 -9.35 8.58 24.11
CA GLU A 146 -7.97 9.07 23.97
C GLU A 146 -7.39 8.93 22.56
N GLY A 147 -8.13 8.33 21.62
CA GLY A 147 -7.85 8.35 20.20
C GLY A 147 -6.66 7.52 19.69
N LYS A 148 -5.97 6.74 20.54
CA LYS A 148 -4.82 5.92 20.14
C LYS A 148 -5.20 4.51 19.69
N ARG A 149 -6.29 3.96 20.20
CA ARG A 149 -6.82 2.66 19.81
C ARG A 149 -8.22 2.81 19.24
N VAL A 150 -8.53 1.93 18.30
CA VAL A 150 -9.81 1.91 17.62
C VAL A 150 -10.26 0.47 17.41
N LYS A 151 -11.57 0.26 17.35
CA LYS A 151 -12.15 -1.00 16.94
C LYS A 151 -12.36 -0.99 15.43
N VAL A 152 -11.87 -2.00 14.77
CA VAL A 152 -11.92 -2.14 13.31
C VAL A 152 -12.66 -3.42 12.96
N LYS A 153 -13.70 -3.30 12.16
CA LYS A 153 -14.34 -4.43 11.50
C LYS A 153 -13.52 -4.78 10.27
N LEU A 154 -12.85 -5.92 10.28
CA LEU A 154 -12.05 -6.39 9.15
C LEU A 154 -12.94 -6.72 7.94
N LEU A 155 -12.52 -6.29 6.76
CA LEU A 155 -13.09 -6.65 5.46
C LEU A 155 -12.28 -7.74 4.77
N LYS A 156 -11.00 -7.92 5.17
CA LYS A 156 -10.10 -8.99 4.77
C LYS A 156 -9.84 -9.92 5.96
N ASP A 157 -9.46 -11.15 5.69
CA ASP A 157 -9.05 -12.08 6.73
C ASP A 157 -7.69 -11.68 7.36
N ARG A 158 -7.45 -12.15 8.59
CA ARG A 158 -6.20 -11.80 9.33
C ARG A 158 -4.94 -12.28 8.64
N ASP A 159 -4.99 -13.42 7.95
CA ASP A 159 -3.81 -13.96 7.27
C ASP A 159 -3.42 -13.08 6.09
N THR A 160 -4.39 -12.57 5.36
CA THR A 160 -4.16 -11.56 4.31
C THR A 160 -3.52 -10.30 4.89
N VAL A 161 -4.04 -9.79 6.01
CA VAL A 161 -3.47 -8.59 6.69
C VAL A 161 -2.03 -8.84 7.15
N ARG A 162 -1.72 -10.03 7.67
CA ARG A 162 -0.36 -10.39 8.14
C ARG A 162 0.68 -10.52 7.04
N ARG A 163 0.25 -10.86 5.82
CA ARG A 163 1.15 -11.06 4.67
C ARG A 163 1.48 -9.78 3.92
N GLN A 164 0.83 -8.68 4.26
CA GLN A 164 1.09 -7.39 3.64
C GLN A 164 2.48 -6.88 4.00
N VAL A 165 3.24 -6.44 3.00
CA VAL A 165 4.47 -5.67 3.19
C VAL A 165 4.11 -4.19 3.16
N VAL A 166 4.43 -3.47 4.22
CA VAL A 166 4.15 -2.04 4.33
C VAL A 166 5.42 -1.26 4.03
N ILE A 167 5.36 -0.36 3.07
CA ILE A 167 6.49 0.51 2.70
C ILE A 167 6.12 1.98 2.84
N GLY A 168 6.95 2.74 3.56
CA GLY A 168 6.87 4.20 3.61
C GLY A 168 7.95 4.82 2.73
N GLY A 169 7.59 5.72 1.81
CA GLY A 169 8.55 6.36 0.93
C GLY A 169 7.90 7.38 -0.01
N CYS A 170 8.69 8.13 -0.77
CA CYS A 170 8.14 9.20 -1.61
C CYS A 170 8.04 8.84 -3.10
N ASP A 171 8.50 7.65 -3.50
CA ASP A 171 8.50 7.24 -4.90
C ASP A 171 7.12 6.69 -5.34
N PRO A 172 6.45 7.33 -6.31
CA PRO A 172 5.19 6.80 -6.85
C PRO A 172 5.34 5.44 -7.55
N ALA A 173 6.53 5.04 -7.99
CA ALA A 173 6.76 3.72 -8.58
C ALA A 173 6.56 2.57 -7.58
N MET A 174 6.43 2.84 -6.27
CA MET A 174 6.01 1.85 -5.29
C MET A 174 4.60 1.31 -5.58
N PHE A 175 3.71 2.09 -6.20
CA PHE A 175 2.41 1.61 -6.63
C PHE A 175 2.53 0.63 -7.82
N LEU A 176 3.47 0.88 -8.74
CA LEU A 176 3.79 -0.08 -9.79
C LEU A 176 4.34 -1.39 -9.19
N ALA A 177 5.26 -1.30 -8.23
CA ALA A 177 5.76 -2.48 -7.52
C ALA A 177 4.63 -3.24 -6.79
N ALA A 178 3.67 -2.53 -6.20
CA ALA A 178 2.52 -3.14 -5.53
C ALA A 178 1.64 -3.95 -6.51
N GLU A 179 1.40 -3.44 -7.71
CA GLU A 179 0.67 -4.15 -8.77
C GLU A 179 1.41 -5.43 -9.21
N TYR A 180 2.73 -5.38 -9.32
CA TYR A 180 3.52 -6.57 -9.65
C TYR A 180 3.51 -7.60 -8.52
N VAL A 181 3.66 -7.19 -7.26
CA VAL A 181 3.59 -8.08 -6.09
C VAL A 181 2.22 -8.73 -6.00
N SER A 182 1.13 -8.00 -6.28
CA SER A 182 -0.25 -8.51 -6.20
C SER A 182 -0.56 -9.62 -7.23
N LYS A 183 0.27 -9.80 -8.26
CA LYS A 183 0.16 -10.93 -9.21
C LYS A 183 0.57 -12.27 -8.58
N HIS A 184 1.26 -12.24 -7.45
CA HIS A 184 1.62 -13.43 -6.68
C HIS A 184 0.55 -13.71 -5.61
N ASP A 185 0.15 -14.96 -5.49
CA ASP A 185 -0.96 -15.39 -4.63
C ASP A 185 -0.76 -14.96 -3.17
N ARG A 186 -1.75 -14.23 -2.63
CA ARG A 186 -1.88 -13.83 -1.23
C ARG A 186 -0.85 -12.81 -0.70
N GLU A 187 -0.04 -12.20 -1.56
CA GLU A 187 0.92 -11.18 -1.14
C GLU A 187 0.49 -9.81 -1.63
N SER A 188 0.76 -8.80 -0.85
CA SER A 188 0.48 -7.43 -1.24
C SER A 188 1.50 -6.47 -0.64
N LEU A 189 1.84 -5.46 -1.44
CA LEU A 189 2.63 -4.32 -1.00
C LEU A 189 1.70 -3.14 -0.76
N VAL A 190 1.86 -2.51 0.40
CA VAL A 190 1.06 -1.35 0.83
C VAL A 190 1.96 -0.12 0.88
N PRO A 191 1.97 0.73 -0.17
CA PRO A 191 2.76 1.94 -0.19
C PRO A 191 2.09 3.08 0.55
N TYR A 192 2.86 3.78 1.39
CA TYR A 192 2.50 5.07 1.99
C TYR A 192 3.46 6.15 1.53
N LEU A 193 2.93 7.19 0.87
CA LEU A 193 3.74 8.31 0.40
C LEU A 193 4.15 9.21 1.57
N MET A 194 5.45 9.29 1.82
CA MET A 194 6.04 10.13 2.86
C MET A 194 7.50 10.45 2.54
N GLY A 195 7.99 11.60 3.02
CA GLY A 195 9.39 11.98 2.83
C GLY A 195 10.36 11.16 3.68
N ASN A 196 11.66 11.23 3.35
CA ASN A 196 12.74 10.44 3.96
C ASN A 196 12.71 10.41 5.49
N SER A 197 12.62 11.58 6.13
CA SER A 197 12.66 11.66 7.60
C SER A 197 11.47 10.98 8.25
N LEU A 198 10.28 11.10 7.64
CA LEU A 198 9.07 10.45 8.12
C LEU A 198 9.13 8.93 7.89
N ALA A 199 9.67 8.48 6.74
CA ALA A 199 9.81 7.07 6.43
C ALA A 199 10.77 6.37 7.39
N LEU A 200 11.93 6.97 7.68
CA LEU A 200 12.89 6.45 8.66
C LEU A 200 12.31 6.45 10.08
N ALA A 201 11.60 7.50 10.48
CA ALA A 201 10.94 7.56 11.77
C ALA A 201 9.83 6.50 11.89
N ALA A 202 9.05 6.28 10.84
CA ALA A 202 8.03 5.23 10.78
C ALA A 202 8.66 3.82 10.86
N LEU A 203 9.78 3.60 10.17
CA LEU A 203 10.53 2.34 10.26
C LEU A 203 11.02 2.08 11.69
N LYS A 204 11.61 3.09 12.31
CA LYS A 204 12.12 3.00 13.68
C LYS A 204 11.02 2.71 14.71
N ARG A 205 9.82 3.26 14.53
CA ARG A 205 8.67 2.98 15.39
C ARG A 205 7.98 1.63 15.11
N GLY A 206 8.35 0.94 14.03
CA GLY A 206 7.65 -0.27 13.58
C GLY A 206 6.25 0.06 13.01
N ASP A 207 6.09 1.19 12.34
CA ASP A 207 4.85 1.55 11.64
C ASP A 207 4.86 1.05 10.18
N VAL A 208 6.03 0.73 9.65
CA VAL A 208 6.26 0.17 8.30
C VAL A 208 7.34 -0.92 8.36
N HIS A 209 7.34 -1.84 7.40
CA HIS A 209 8.35 -2.88 7.26
C HIS A 209 9.58 -2.39 6.49
N VAL A 210 9.39 -1.45 5.56
CA VAL A 210 10.43 -0.94 4.67
C VAL A 210 10.34 0.58 4.61
N ALA A 211 11.48 1.26 4.65
CA ALA A 211 11.56 2.68 4.33
C ALA A 211 12.24 2.89 2.98
N GLY A 212 11.52 3.53 2.05
CA GLY A 212 12.07 4.02 0.80
C GLY A 212 12.64 5.42 0.98
N ILE A 213 13.93 5.58 0.74
CA ILE A 213 14.62 6.86 0.94
C ILE A 213 15.55 7.18 -0.22
N HIS A 214 15.75 8.43 -0.51
CA HIS A 214 16.79 8.85 -1.42
C HIS A 214 17.96 9.46 -0.65
N LEU A 215 19.16 8.98 -0.99
CA LEU A 215 20.40 9.40 -0.41
C LEU A 215 21.08 10.34 -1.41
N ALA A 216 21.24 11.61 -1.05
CA ALA A 216 21.97 12.54 -1.88
C ALA A 216 23.45 12.14 -1.91
N ASP A 217 23.98 12.08 -3.13
CA ASP A 217 25.36 12.01 -3.59
C ASP A 217 26.01 10.64 -3.71
N PRO A 218 26.00 10.10 -4.95
CA PRO A 218 26.81 8.94 -5.33
C PRO A 218 28.31 9.27 -5.44
N SER A 219 28.69 10.54 -5.61
CA SER A 219 30.06 10.95 -5.92
C SER A 219 31.01 10.89 -4.73
N THR A 220 30.50 10.88 -3.51
CA THR A 220 31.32 10.84 -2.30
C THR A 220 31.68 9.44 -1.82
N GLY A 221 31.25 8.38 -2.49
CA GLY A 221 31.61 6.97 -2.20
C GLY A 221 31.22 6.45 -0.81
N ALA A 222 31.10 7.35 0.14
CA ALA A 222 30.54 7.15 1.46
C ALA A 222 29.09 7.65 1.42
N GLY A 223 28.20 6.87 0.81
CA GLY A 223 26.77 7.16 0.92
C GLY A 223 26.47 7.52 2.37
N LYS A 224 25.58 8.48 2.63
CA LYS A 224 25.33 9.02 4.00
C LYS A 224 24.84 7.95 4.99
N LEU A 225 25.62 6.87 5.10
CA LEU A 225 25.53 5.83 6.13
C LEU A 225 25.54 6.42 7.54
N PRO A 226 26.36 7.50 7.83
CA PRO A 226 26.30 8.16 9.14
C PRO A 226 24.94 8.76 9.47
N GLY A 227 24.26 9.34 8.49
CA GLY A 227 22.89 9.88 8.68
C GLY A 227 21.85 8.81 8.91
N LEU A 228 21.99 7.67 8.23
CA LEU A 228 21.11 6.51 8.43
C LEU A 228 21.33 5.89 9.82
N ARG A 229 22.59 5.72 10.24
CA ARG A 229 22.94 5.28 11.61
C ARG A 229 22.36 6.19 12.68
N SER A 230 22.51 7.51 12.51
CA SER A 230 21.92 8.48 13.45
C SER A 230 20.40 8.38 13.54
N ALA A 231 19.71 8.10 12.43
CA ALA A 231 18.25 7.99 12.40
C ALA A 231 17.74 6.67 13.01
N LEU A 232 18.41 5.55 12.72
CA LEU A 232 17.96 4.21 13.10
C LEU A 232 18.55 3.67 14.40
N GLY A 233 19.67 4.27 14.91
CA GLY A 233 20.36 3.77 16.10
C GLY A 233 20.98 2.38 15.83
N ASP A 234 20.75 1.45 16.73
CA ASP A 234 21.33 0.09 16.72
C ASP A 234 20.56 -0.92 15.84
N MET A 235 19.65 -0.44 15.00
CA MET A 235 18.86 -1.32 14.13
C MET A 235 19.70 -1.84 12.96
N ASP A 236 19.97 -3.14 12.93
CA ASP A 236 20.60 -3.79 11.78
C ASP A 236 19.69 -3.75 10.56
N VAL A 237 20.19 -3.21 9.46
CA VAL A 237 19.40 -3.03 8.23
C VAL A 237 20.17 -3.52 7.01
N ILE A 238 19.40 -3.97 6.04
CA ILE A 238 19.81 -4.22 4.66
C ILE A 238 19.32 -3.06 3.82
N VAL A 239 20.18 -2.53 2.98
CA VAL A 239 19.85 -1.47 2.04
C VAL A 239 19.90 -2.03 0.63
N VAL A 240 18.79 -1.96 -0.07
CA VAL A 240 18.63 -2.45 -1.44
C VAL A 240 18.42 -1.27 -2.37
N THR A 241 19.24 -1.11 -3.37
CA THR A 241 19.05 -0.08 -4.38
C THR A 241 17.79 -0.37 -5.20
N PHE A 242 16.81 0.53 -5.17
CA PHE A 242 15.62 0.44 -5.99
C PHE A 242 15.86 0.97 -7.41
N ALA A 243 16.34 2.21 -7.52
CA ALA A 243 16.75 2.81 -8.79
C ALA A 243 17.53 4.10 -8.56
N HIS A 244 18.20 4.58 -9.61
CA HIS A 244 18.59 5.98 -9.68
C HIS A 244 17.51 6.78 -10.39
N TRP A 245 17.28 8.02 -9.96
CA TRP A 245 16.30 8.90 -10.58
C TRP A 245 16.80 10.31 -10.79
N GLU A 246 16.08 11.09 -11.60
CA GLU A 246 16.36 12.51 -11.78
C GLU A 246 15.41 13.35 -10.93
N GLU A 247 15.97 14.26 -10.15
CA GLU A 247 15.24 15.27 -9.38
C GLU A 247 15.51 16.67 -9.95
N GLY A 248 14.48 17.51 -9.99
CA GLY A 248 14.58 18.83 -10.58
C GLY A 248 13.30 19.65 -10.50
N PHE A 249 13.25 20.75 -11.25
CA PHE A 249 12.03 21.54 -11.34
C PHE A 249 11.00 20.86 -12.21
N MET A 250 9.83 20.66 -11.67
CA MET A 250 8.60 20.42 -12.42
C MET A 250 7.96 21.78 -12.71
N VAL A 251 7.55 22.00 -13.96
CA VAL A 251 6.90 23.25 -14.40
C VAL A 251 5.73 22.91 -15.31
N ARG A 252 4.77 23.81 -15.42
CA ARG A 252 3.63 23.61 -16.33
C ARG A 252 4.11 23.43 -17.77
N ARG A 253 3.36 22.65 -18.55
CA ARG A 253 3.67 22.34 -19.94
C ARG A 253 3.95 23.63 -20.74
N GLY A 254 5.03 23.62 -21.52
CA GLY A 254 5.50 24.76 -22.27
C GLY A 254 6.26 25.81 -21.45
N ASN A 255 6.45 25.55 -20.14
CA ASN A 255 7.16 26.45 -19.21
C ASN A 255 6.79 27.92 -19.39
N PRO A 256 5.52 28.32 -19.21
CA PRO A 256 5.04 29.66 -19.55
C PRO A 256 5.71 30.77 -18.74
N LYS A 257 6.30 30.43 -17.62
CA LYS A 257 7.09 31.36 -16.78
C LYS A 257 8.57 31.37 -17.13
N LYS A 258 8.99 30.58 -18.11
CA LYS A 258 10.42 30.52 -18.55
C LYS A 258 11.37 30.33 -17.37
N ILE A 259 11.05 29.40 -16.46
CA ILE A 259 11.85 29.04 -15.30
C ILE A 259 13.03 28.20 -15.80
N ARG A 260 14.28 28.56 -15.43
CA ARG A 260 15.50 27.85 -15.81
C ARG A 260 16.38 27.55 -14.62
N SER A 261 16.24 28.34 -13.55
CA SER A 261 17.06 28.23 -12.33
C SER A 261 16.28 28.73 -11.12
N VAL A 262 16.87 28.57 -9.93
CA VAL A 262 16.28 29.11 -8.69
C VAL A 262 16.19 30.65 -8.70
N ALA A 263 17.06 31.35 -9.46
CA ALA A 263 17.00 32.81 -9.59
C ALA A 263 15.67 33.26 -10.22
N ASP A 264 15.03 32.42 -11.01
CA ASP A 264 13.75 32.78 -11.62
C ASP A 264 12.57 32.70 -10.62
N LEU A 265 12.75 31.99 -9.50
CA LEU A 265 11.71 31.80 -8.49
C LEU A 265 11.38 33.05 -7.68
N VAL A 266 12.33 34.03 -7.65
CA VAL A 266 12.11 35.31 -6.95
C VAL A 266 11.35 36.34 -7.77
N ARG A 267 11.03 36.05 -9.03
CA ARG A 267 10.26 36.97 -9.87
C ARG A 267 8.82 37.14 -9.32
N PRO A 268 8.27 38.39 -9.30
CA PRO A 268 7.00 38.67 -8.62
C PRO A 268 5.80 37.83 -9.08
N LYS A 269 5.81 37.38 -10.35
CA LYS A 269 4.73 36.62 -10.98
C LYS A 269 4.97 35.12 -10.96
N VAL A 270 5.96 34.62 -10.22
CA VAL A 270 6.25 33.20 -10.06
C VAL A 270 5.84 32.78 -8.65
N LYS A 271 5.06 31.73 -8.55
CA LYS A 271 4.68 31.08 -7.30
C LYS A 271 5.11 29.63 -7.35
N ILE A 272 5.76 29.15 -6.29
CA ILE A 272 6.10 27.75 -6.15
C ILE A 272 5.13 27.02 -5.23
N VAL A 273 5.13 25.68 -5.31
CA VAL A 273 4.70 24.77 -4.26
C VAL A 273 5.92 23.97 -3.81
N ASN A 274 6.02 23.75 -2.52
CA ASN A 274 7.19 23.12 -1.92
C ASN A 274 6.83 21.78 -1.30
N ARG A 275 7.84 21.00 -0.97
CA ARG A 275 7.68 19.79 -0.16
C ARG A 275 7.84 20.13 1.32
N GLU A 276 7.30 19.27 2.13
CA GLU A 276 7.38 19.32 3.59
C GLU A 276 8.83 19.37 4.07
N LYS A 277 9.04 20.02 5.21
CA LYS A 277 10.36 20.11 5.85
C LYS A 277 10.90 18.71 6.16
N GLY A 278 12.15 18.46 5.77
CA GLY A 278 12.82 17.16 5.96
C GLY A 278 12.72 16.22 4.75
N SER A 279 11.94 16.55 3.71
CA SER A 279 12.00 15.81 2.43
C SER A 279 13.26 16.17 1.65
N GLY A 280 13.75 15.25 0.80
CA GLY A 280 14.93 15.50 -0.04
C GLY A 280 14.72 16.64 -1.03
N ALA A 281 13.55 16.69 -1.67
CA ALA A 281 13.20 17.78 -2.59
C ALA A 281 13.24 19.15 -1.92
N ARG A 282 12.79 19.26 -0.66
CA ARG A 282 12.93 20.49 0.11
C ARG A 282 14.39 20.80 0.38
N GLN A 283 15.18 19.83 0.79
CA GLN A 283 16.61 20.01 1.01
C GLN A 283 17.34 20.43 -0.27
N LEU A 284 16.95 19.86 -1.43
CA LEU A 284 17.49 20.27 -2.73
C LEU A 284 17.18 21.74 -3.01
N LEU A 285 15.93 22.18 -2.86
CA LEU A 285 15.56 23.57 -3.05
C LEU A 285 16.37 24.50 -2.12
N ASP A 286 16.45 24.16 -0.84
CA ASP A 286 17.16 24.97 0.15
C ASP A 286 18.66 25.09 -0.16
N ARG A 287 19.31 23.99 -0.63
CA ARG A 287 20.71 24.03 -1.10
C ARG A 287 20.88 24.94 -2.32
N GLN A 288 19.96 24.83 -3.30
CA GLN A 288 20.03 25.65 -4.52
C GLN A 288 19.82 27.15 -4.22
N LEU A 289 18.89 27.47 -3.32
CA LEU A 289 18.68 28.85 -2.86
C LEU A 289 19.91 29.38 -2.12
N GLY A 290 20.47 28.59 -1.20
CA GLY A 290 21.68 28.95 -0.46
C GLY A 290 22.89 29.17 -1.37
N ALA A 291 23.13 28.28 -2.35
CA ALA A 291 24.20 28.44 -3.34
C ALA A 291 24.04 29.68 -4.20
N SER A 292 22.82 30.17 -4.37
CA SER A 292 22.52 31.40 -5.11
C SER A 292 22.36 32.65 -4.21
N SER A 293 22.62 32.54 -2.91
CA SER A 293 22.42 33.60 -1.90
C SER A 293 21.00 34.19 -1.92
N ILE A 294 20.00 33.33 -2.14
CA ILE A 294 18.57 33.72 -2.17
C ILE A 294 17.91 33.34 -0.84
N GLU A 295 17.41 34.36 -0.15
CA GLU A 295 16.65 34.16 1.07
C GLU A 295 15.30 33.46 0.76
N PRO A 296 14.91 32.41 1.48
CA PRO A 296 13.67 31.69 1.26
C PRO A 296 12.39 32.54 1.30
N ASN A 297 12.39 33.61 2.09
CA ASN A 297 11.24 34.53 2.22
C ASN A 297 10.97 35.34 0.95
N ARG A 298 11.94 35.42 0.03
CA ARG A 298 11.78 36.06 -1.28
C ARG A 298 11.06 35.20 -2.30
N VAL A 299 10.93 33.91 -2.01
CA VAL A 299 10.28 32.93 -2.91
C VAL A 299 8.82 32.80 -2.56
N LYS A 300 7.94 33.30 -3.41
CA LYS A 300 6.48 33.20 -3.19
C LYS A 300 6.02 31.75 -3.22
N GLY A 301 5.31 31.30 -2.18
CA GLY A 301 4.86 29.92 -2.05
C GLY A 301 5.87 28.99 -1.39
N TYR A 302 7.01 29.50 -0.89
CA TYR A 302 8.00 28.67 -0.19
C TYR A 302 7.43 27.92 1.02
N ARG A 303 6.38 28.46 1.68
CA ARG A 303 5.68 27.85 2.80
C ARG A 303 4.43 27.05 2.40
N ASP A 304 4.08 27.06 1.11
CA ASP A 304 3.01 26.22 0.56
C ASP A 304 3.52 24.78 0.43
N GLU A 305 3.33 23.97 1.47
CA GLU A 305 3.90 22.62 1.57
C GLU A 305 2.90 21.54 1.18
N VAL A 306 3.40 20.47 0.58
CA VAL A 306 2.68 19.23 0.27
C VAL A 306 3.54 18.01 0.59
N SER A 307 2.92 16.85 0.76
CA SER A 307 3.56 15.64 1.29
C SER A 307 4.15 14.69 0.25
N SER A 308 3.88 14.88 -1.06
CA SER A 308 4.36 13.98 -2.11
C SER A 308 4.80 14.70 -3.38
N HIS A 309 5.60 14.04 -4.22
CA HIS A 309 5.97 14.53 -5.56
C HIS A 309 4.74 14.63 -6.47
N LEU A 310 3.78 13.71 -6.31
CA LEU A 310 2.53 13.74 -7.07
C LEU A 310 1.64 14.92 -6.68
N ASP A 311 1.59 15.31 -5.39
CA ASP A 311 0.83 16.49 -4.96
C ASP A 311 1.46 17.78 -5.51
N VAL A 312 2.80 17.88 -5.55
CA VAL A 312 3.48 18.99 -6.24
C VAL A 312 3.03 19.03 -7.70
N ALA A 313 3.11 17.90 -8.40
CA ALA A 313 2.75 17.81 -9.82
C ALA A 313 1.26 18.14 -10.05
N ALA A 314 0.37 17.68 -9.19
CA ALA A 314 -1.06 17.96 -9.26
C ALA A 314 -1.38 19.44 -9.09
N ARG A 315 -0.75 20.13 -8.12
CA ARG A 315 -0.92 21.59 -7.94
C ARG A 315 -0.42 22.39 -9.14
N LEU A 316 0.69 21.95 -9.75
CA LEU A 316 1.20 22.57 -10.98
C LEU A 316 0.24 22.38 -12.14
N LYS A 317 -0.26 21.15 -12.33
CA LYS A 317 -1.27 20.83 -13.37
C LYS A 317 -2.55 21.63 -13.19
N ALA A 318 -3.01 21.81 -11.96
CA ALA A 318 -4.18 22.64 -11.63
C ALA A 318 -3.91 24.16 -11.75
N GLY A 319 -2.68 24.60 -12.03
CA GLY A 319 -2.36 26.02 -12.15
C GLY A 319 -2.28 26.79 -10.83
N LEU A 320 -2.23 26.07 -9.68
CA LEU A 320 -2.14 26.67 -8.35
C LEU A 320 -0.72 27.14 -8.00
N ALA A 321 0.28 26.66 -8.74
CA ALA A 321 1.67 27.08 -8.68
C ALA A 321 2.31 27.00 -10.08
N ASP A 322 3.48 27.61 -10.23
CA ASP A 322 4.23 27.68 -11.50
C ASP A 322 5.39 26.70 -11.55
N ALA A 323 5.99 26.39 -10.40
CA ALA A 323 7.11 25.45 -10.26
C ALA A 323 7.10 24.75 -8.90
N GLY A 324 7.79 23.62 -8.82
CA GLY A 324 8.10 22.90 -7.59
C GLY A 324 9.22 21.89 -7.85
N ILE A 325 9.94 21.47 -6.80
CA ILE A 325 10.92 20.41 -6.91
C ILE A 325 10.24 19.04 -6.82
N GLY A 326 10.62 18.13 -7.70
CA GLY A 326 10.17 16.76 -7.69
C GLY A 326 10.96 15.88 -8.65
N ILE A 327 10.48 14.68 -8.88
CA ILE A 327 11.11 13.69 -9.76
C ILE A 327 10.50 13.72 -11.17
N ARG A 328 11.30 13.31 -12.16
CA ARG A 328 10.88 13.33 -13.58
C ARG A 328 9.62 12.49 -13.82
N SER A 329 9.49 11.33 -13.20
CA SER A 329 8.33 10.46 -13.36
C SER A 329 7.03 11.13 -12.90
N ALA A 330 7.03 11.86 -11.78
CA ALA A 330 5.85 12.60 -11.32
C ALA A 330 5.45 13.72 -12.31
N ALA A 331 6.44 14.39 -12.91
CA ALA A 331 6.19 15.35 -13.98
C ALA A 331 5.56 14.68 -15.21
N ALA A 332 6.10 13.55 -15.65
CA ALA A 332 5.62 12.79 -16.81
C ALA A 332 4.18 12.29 -16.61
N ILE A 333 3.86 11.69 -15.45
CA ILE A 333 2.51 11.23 -15.08
C ILE A 333 1.48 12.36 -15.19
N CYS A 334 1.85 13.57 -14.79
CA CYS A 334 0.95 14.73 -14.82
C CYS A 334 1.01 15.54 -16.13
N GLY A 335 1.87 15.19 -17.09
CA GLY A 335 2.02 15.89 -18.37
C GLY A 335 2.68 17.28 -18.20
N LEU A 336 3.63 17.40 -17.28
CA LEU A 336 4.40 18.60 -16.99
C LEU A 336 5.75 18.56 -17.70
N ASP A 337 6.38 19.73 -17.88
CA ASP A 337 7.78 19.81 -18.29
C ASP A 337 8.69 19.65 -17.08
N PHE A 338 9.92 19.17 -17.34
CA PHE A 338 10.89 18.87 -16.31
C PHE A 338 12.27 19.44 -16.64
N LEU A 339 12.89 20.07 -15.66
CA LEU A 339 14.23 20.66 -15.76
C LEU A 339 15.13 19.94 -14.73
N PRO A 340 16.04 19.04 -15.16
CA PRO A 340 16.85 18.25 -14.24
C PRO A 340 17.83 19.15 -13.45
N LEU A 341 18.00 18.85 -12.17
CA LEU A 341 18.97 19.50 -11.29
C LEU A 341 20.03 18.52 -10.80
N GLN A 342 19.63 17.31 -10.44
CA GLN A 342 20.55 16.30 -9.94
C GLN A 342 20.02 14.88 -10.20
N ARG A 343 20.91 13.90 -10.08
CA ARG A 343 20.56 12.49 -9.97
C ARG A 343 20.75 12.03 -8.54
N GLU A 344 19.83 11.19 -8.08
CA GLU A 344 19.89 10.60 -6.75
C GLU A 344 19.61 9.09 -6.83
N ARG A 345 20.10 8.36 -5.85
CA ARG A 345 19.79 6.96 -5.67
C ARG A 345 18.65 6.82 -4.66
N TYR A 346 17.64 6.04 -5.02
CA TYR A 346 16.55 5.66 -4.16
C TYR A 346 16.77 4.23 -3.65
N ASP A 347 16.81 4.08 -2.35
CA ASP A 347 17.12 2.82 -1.69
C ASP A 347 15.95 2.38 -0.78
N LEU A 348 15.76 1.06 -0.68
CA LEU A 348 14.89 0.41 0.27
C LEU A 348 15.69 0.03 1.51
N VAL A 349 15.35 0.57 2.66
CA VAL A 349 15.96 0.26 3.96
C VAL A 349 15.06 -0.74 4.68
N ILE A 350 15.61 -1.89 4.99
CA ILE A 350 14.88 -3.07 5.45
C ILE A 350 15.54 -3.56 6.74
N PRO A 351 14.83 -3.60 7.87
CA PRO A 351 15.34 -4.28 9.08
C PRO A 351 15.67 -5.74 8.78
N LYS A 352 16.83 -6.20 9.23
CA LYS A 352 17.32 -7.56 8.98
C LYS A 352 16.33 -8.61 9.49
N THR A 353 15.66 -8.34 10.60
CA THR A 353 14.60 -9.20 11.14
C THR A 353 13.45 -9.47 10.17
N TYR A 354 13.04 -8.47 9.37
CA TYR A 354 11.99 -8.66 8.35
C TYR A 354 12.52 -9.30 7.08
N TYR A 355 13.77 -9.02 6.72
CA TYR A 355 14.41 -9.62 5.55
C TYR A 355 14.39 -11.15 5.62
N ASP A 356 14.65 -11.70 6.80
CA ASP A 356 14.73 -13.15 7.01
C ASP A 356 13.35 -13.81 7.22
N THR A 357 12.33 -13.07 7.67
CA THR A 357 11.07 -13.65 8.17
C THR A 357 9.83 -13.30 7.34
N LEU A 358 9.83 -12.15 6.64
CA LEU A 358 8.65 -11.67 5.94
C LEU A 358 8.64 -12.14 4.48
N HIS A 359 7.84 -13.15 4.17
CA HIS A 359 7.81 -13.79 2.85
C HIS A 359 7.49 -12.82 1.69
N GLY A 360 6.50 -11.94 1.87
CA GLY A 360 6.15 -10.94 0.85
C GLY A 360 7.27 -9.95 0.53
N LEU A 361 8.26 -9.81 1.42
CA LEU A 361 9.44 -9.00 1.14
C LEU A 361 10.35 -9.67 0.10
N LYS A 362 10.48 -10.99 0.12
CA LYS A 362 11.20 -11.72 -0.93
C LYS A 362 10.56 -11.48 -2.29
N THR A 363 9.23 -11.57 -2.37
CA THR A 363 8.48 -11.28 -3.61
C THR A 363 8.71 -9.85 -4.09
N LEU A 364 8.74 -8.86 -3.18
CA LEU A 364 9.11 -7.49 -3.55
C LEU A 364 10.53 -7.42 -4.14
N LEU A 365 11.50 -8.05 -3.51
CA LEU A 365 12.89 -8.04 -3.97
C LEU A 365 13.06 -8.77 -5.31
N ASP A 366 12.39 -9.89 -5.50
CA ASP A 366 12.35 -10.60 -6.78
C ASP A 366 11.66 -9.75 -7.87
N THR A 367 10.63 -8.99 -7.48
CA THR A 367 9.94 -8.04 -8.38
C THR A 367 10.86 -6.94 -8.86
N VAL A 368 11.61 -6.29 -7.97
CA VAL A 368 12.45 -5.15 -8.37
C VAL A 368 13.59 -5.52 -9.30
N VAL A 369 14.09 -6.76 -9.25
CA VAL A 369 15.11 -7.26 -10.18
C VAL A 369 14.51 -7.86 -11.46
N ASN A 370 13.20 -8.03 -11.53
CA ASN A 370 12.51 -8.58 -12.68
C ASN A 370 12.69 -7.68 -13.92
N ARG A 371 13.01 -8.27 -15.08
CA ARG A 371 13.28 -7.54 -16.30
C ARG A 371 12.09 -6.68 -16.74
N SER A 372 10.89 -7.24 -16.79
CA SER A 372 9.70 -6.53 -17.24
C SER A 372 9.35 -5.35 -16.30
N PHE A 373 9.54 -5.52 -14.98
CA PHE A 373 9.37 -4.44 -14.02
C PHE A 373 10.36 -3.31 -14.28
N ARG A 374 11.64 -3.61 -14.50
CA ARG A 374 12.65 -2.59 -14.76
C ARG A 374 12.41 -1.84 -16.07
N GLU A 375 12.03 -2.56 -17.15
CA GLU A 375 11.68 -1.96 -18.43
C GLU A 375 10.46 -1.00 -18.27
N GLU A 376 9.45 -1.39 -17.51
CA GLU A 376 8.28 -0.55 -17.24
C GLU A 376 8.63 0.65 -16.33
N LEU A 377 9.48 0.43 -15.33
CA LEU A 377 9.98 1.50 -14.46
C LEU A 377 10.74 2.56 -15.25
N GLU A 378 11.63 2.16 -16.15
CA GLU A 378 12.36 3.08 -17.04
C GLU A 378 11.42 3.82 -18.00
N ALA A 379 10.35 3.16 -18.46
CA ALA A 379 9.33 3.76 -19.33
C ALA A 379 8.50 4.87 -18.63
N LEU A 380 8.42 4.87 -17.29
CA LEU A 380 7.84 6.01 -16.54
C LEU A 380 8.65 7.30 -16.70
N GLY A 381 9.93 7.17 -17.09
CA GLY A 381 10.84 8.27 -17.35
C GLY A 381 11.65 8.73 -16.14
N GLY A 382 12.94 8.94 -16.37
CA GLY A 382 13.88 9.45 -15.36
C GLY A 382 14.44 8.41 -14.41
N TYR A 383 14.13 7.14 -14.56
CA TYR A 383 14.74 6.04 -13.81
C TYR A 383 15.90 5.42 -14.58
N ASP A 384 16.90 4.97 -13.82
CA ASP A 384 18.01 4.15 -14.28
C ASP A 384 18.10 2.92 -13.37
N THR A 385 17.88 1.75 -13.94
CA THR A 385 17.77 0.48 -13.20
C THR A 385 19.03 -0.37 -13.23
N ARG A 386 20.17 0.15 -13.70
CA ARG A 386 21.42 -0.63 -13.84
C ARG A 386 21.93 -1.21 -12.51
N GLU A 387 21.73 -0.49 -11.40
CA GLU A 387 22.12 -0.92 -10.05
C GLU A 387 20.95 -1.46 -9.22
N THR A 388 19.76 -1.61 -9.81
CA THR A 388 18.58 -2.11 -9.11
C THR A 388 18.81 -3.52 -8.57
N GLY A 389 18.49 -3.72 -7.28
CA GLY A 389 18.73 -4.96 -6.56
C GLY A 389 20.10 -5.08 -5.91
N ALA A 390 21.00 -4.10 -6.08
CA ALA A 390 22.28 -4.10 -5.36
C ALA A 390 22.05 -4.00 -3.85
N ILE A 391 22.63 -4.94 -3.10
CA ILE A 391 22.44 -5.07 -1.64
C ILE A 391 23.69 -4.57 -0.92
N ARG A 392 23.47 -3.82 0.16
CA ARG A 392 24.50 -3.38 1.10
C ARG A 392 24.00 -3.65 2.51
N GLU A 393 24.76 -4.42 3.27
CA GLU A 393 24.47 -4.64 4.69
C GLU A 393 25.10 -3.53 5.53
N LEU A 394 24.33 -3.02 6.48
CA LEU A 394 24.79 -2.10 7.51
C LEU A 394 24.66 -2.79 8.85
N ASN A 395 25.76 -3.39 9.30
CA ASN A 395 25.90 -3.85 10.66
C ASN A 395 26.16 -2.63 11.55
N MET A 396 25.31 -2.41 12.52
CA MET A 396 25.33 -1.23 13.39
C MET A 396 26.20 -1.45 14.64
N ALA A 397 26.91 -2.63 14.72
CA ALA A 397 27.84 -2.95 15.81
C ALA A 397 29.07 -2.02 15.84
#